data_2ba9cc9a3c1046ec32baecc27586c294
#
_entry.id   2ba9cc9a3c1046ec32baecc27586c294
#
_cell.length_a   1.000
_cell.length_b   1.000
_cell.length_c   1.000
_cell.angle_alpha   90.00
_cell.angle_beta   90.00
_cell.angle_gamma   90.00
#
_symmetry.space_group_name_H-M   'P 1'
#
loop_
_entity.id
_entity.type
_entity.pdbx_description
1 polymer ?
#
loop_
_entity_poly.entity_id
_entity_poly.type
_entity_poly.pdbx_seq_one_letter_code
_entity_poly.pdbx_strand_id
1 'polypeptide(L)'
;MEAGKPKPLPTALGFADFGARPRETFLLARGDFRAKSELVELGFLTALTRGKTAADYWAAARAGSRRPDSTQQRRALAEGMTDLEHGAGALVARVIVNRAWQHHFGQGLVRTPIQRT
;
A
#
# COMPACT_ATOMS: atom_id res chain seq x y z
N MET A 1 45.72 -14.05 -3.98
CA MET A 1 45.47 -12.74 -3.35
C MET A 1 43.96 -12.46 -3.36
N GLU A 2 43.26 -12.89 -2.32
CA GLU A 2 41.79 -12.73 -2.15
C GLU A 2 41.48 -11.87 -0.92
N ALA A 3 42.43 -10.99 -0.59
CA ALA A 3 42.32 -10.10 0.55
C ALA A 3 41.81 -8.74 0.07
N GLY A 4 40.55 -8.46 0.32
CA GLY A 4 40.00 -7.12 0.10
C GLY A 4 38.54 -7.04 -0.34
N LYS A 5 37.82 -8.17 -0.50
CA LYS A 5 36.41 -8.10 -0.78
C LYS A 5 35.62 -7.65 0.47
N PRO A 6 34.97 -6.51 0.47
CA PRO A 6 34.23 -6.06 1.64
C PRO A 6 33.16 -7.10 2.03
N LYS A 7 32.93 -7.23 3.33
CA LYS A 7 31.87 -8.11 3.85
C LYS A 7 30.53 -7.74 3.22
N PRO A 8 29.76 -8.72 2.71
CA PRO A 8 28.47 -8.39 2.12
C PRO A 8 27.59 -7.68 3.14
N LEU A 9 26.91 -6.63 2.69
CA LEU A 9 25.94 -5.91 3.53
C LEU A 9 24.82 -6.85 3.96
N PRO A 10 24.27 -6.68 5.17
CA PRO A 10 23.14 -7.47 5.61
C PRO A 10 21.98 -7.30 4.62
N THR A 11 21.40 -8.41 4.20
CA THR A 11 20.26 -8.42 3.28
C THR A 11 18.96 -8.20 4.05
N ALA A 12 18.09 -7.33 3.52
CA ALA A 12 16.74 -7.14 4.03
C ALA A 12 15.74 -7.88 3.14
N LEU A 13 14.73 -8.48 3.76
CA LEU A 13 13.60 -9.03 3.01
C LEU A 13 12.81 -7.89 2.37
N GLY A 14 12.61 -7.94 1.07
CA GLY A 14 11.88 -6.92 0.31
C GLY A 14 10.88 -7.55 -0.65
N PHE A 15 9.87 -6.76 -1.04
CA PHE A 15 8.90 -7.14 -2.06
C PHE A 15 9.26 -6.50 -3.38
N ALA A 16 9.27 -7.29 -4.44
CA ALA A 16 9.47 -6.82 -5.81
C ALA A 16 8.30 -7.25 -6.69
N ASP A 17 8.06 -6.47 -7.74
CA ASP A 17 7.07 -6.85 -8.74
C ASP A 17 7.66 -7.94 -9.66
N PHE A 18 6.81 -8.80 -10.18
CA PHE A 18 7.20 -9.86 -11.13
C PHE A 18 7.32 -9.36 -12.58
N GLY A 19 7.13 -8.06 -12.79
CA GLY A 19 7.18 -7.42 -14.11
C GLY A 19 6.21 -6.24 -14.19
N ALA A 20 6.08 -5.70 -15.40
CA ALA A 20 5.26 -4.50 -15.65
C ALA A 20 3.74 -4.76 -15.64
N ARG A 21 3.32 -6.01 -15.76
CA ARG A 21 1.90 -6.38 -15.74
C ARG A 21 1.54 -6.99 -14.39
N PRO A 22 0.47 -6.49 -13.74
CA PRO A 22 -0.03 -7.10 -12.52
C PRO A 22 -0.57 -8.51 -12.82
N ARG A 23 -0.50 -9.38 -11.82
CA ARG A 23 -1.17 -10.67 -11.89
C ARG A 23 -2.69 -10.47 -11.83
N GLU A 24 -3.39 -11.24 -12.63
CA GLU A 24 -4.84 -11.32 -12.56
C GLU A 24 -5.28 -11.78 -11.16
N THR A 25 -6.18 -11.02 -10.58
CA THR A 25 -6.77 -11.32 -9.27
C THR A 25 -8.26 -11.54 -9.46
N PHE A 26 -8.77 -12.61 -8.89
CA PHE A 26 -10.18 -13.00 -9.04
C PHE A 26 -10.88 -12.97 -7.68
N LEU A 27 -12.14 -12.61 -7.69
CA LEU A 27 -13.02 -12.85 -6.56
C LEU A 27 -13.18 -14.37 -6.39
N LEU A 28 -13.04 -14.84 -5.16
CA LEU A 28 -13.15 -16.28 -4.87
C LEU A 28 -14.57 -16.58 -4.36
N ALA A 29 -15.28 -17.46 -5.07
CA ALA A 29 -16.60 -17.89 -4.62
C ALA A 29 -16.49 -18.61 -3.28
N ARG A 30 -17.17 -18.11 -2.25
CA ARG A 30 -17.15 -18.64 -0.87
C ARG A 30 -15.73 -18.77 -0.27
N GLY A 31 -14.75 -18.04 -0.78
CA GLY A 31 -13.35 -18.13 -0.31
C GLY A 31 -12.58 -19.36 -0.84
N ASP A 32 -13.17 -20.16 -1.71
CA ASP A 32 -12.48 -21.30 -2.32
C ASP A 32 -11.53 -20.82 -3.43
N PHE A 33 -10.23 -21.05 -3.24
CA PHE A 33 -9.18 -20.65 -4.20
C PHE A 33 -9.31 -21.33 -5.58
N ARG A 34 -10.04 -22.45 -5.67
CA ARG A 34 -10.31 -23.16 -6.90
C ARG A 34 -11.52 -22.59 -7.66
N ALA A 35 -12.43 -21.93 -6.95
CA ALA A 35 -13.64 -21.37 -7.51
C ALA A 35 -13.45 -19.88 -7.80
N LYS A 36 -12.70 -19.58 -8.86
CA LYS A 36 -12.51 -18.21 -9.34
C LYS A 36 -13.80 -17.70 -9.98
N SER A 37 -14.24 -16.50 -9.57
CA SER A 37 -15.37 -15.79 -10.13
C SER A 37 -14.88 -14.65 -11.04
N GLU A 38 -15.38 -13.43 -10.85
CA GLU A 38 -15.04 -12.27 -11.66
C GLU A 38 -13.61 -11.77 -11.45
N LEU A 39 -13.03 -11.18 -12.48
CA LEU A 39 -11.74 -10.51 -12.42
C LEU A 39 -11.89 -9.22 -11.61
N VAL A 40 -10.98 -9.02 -10.66
CA VAL A 40 -10.95 -7.83 -9.82
C VAL A 40 -9.82 -6.92 -10.25
N GLU A 41 -10.15 -5.67 -10.52
CA GLU A 41 -9.18 -4.63 -10.85
C GLU A 41 -8.72 -3.88 -9.58
N LEU A 42 -7.65 -3.07 -9.75
CA LEU A 42 -7.16 -2.21 -8.69
C LEU A 42 -8.25 -1.22 -8.26
N GLY A 43 -8.61 -1.26 -6.99
CA GLY A 43 -9.62 -0.37 -6.41
C GLY A 43 -9.13 0.29 -5.12
N PHE A 44 -9.66 1.47 -4.83
CA PHE A 44 -9.53 2.11 -3.53
C PHE A 44 -10.91 2.20 -2.88
N LEU A 45 -10.96 2.39 -1.57
CA LEU A 45 -12.19 2.64 -0.87
C LEU A 45 -12.77 4.00 -1.32
N THR A 46 -13.90 4.00 -1.99
CA THR A 46 -14.52 5.21 -2.54
C THR A 46 -14.83 6.26 -1.47
N ALA A 47 -15.11 5.83 -0.23
CA ALA A 47 -15.30 6.71 0.92
C ALA A 47 -14.04 7.52 1.30
N LEU A 48 -12.86 7.06 0.87
CA LEU A 48 -11.57 7.69 1.16
C LEU A 48 -11.00 8.46 -0.05
N THR A 49 -11.68 8.42 -1.18
CA THR A 49 -11.26 9.13 -2.40
C THR A 49 -12.27 10.23 -2.74
N ARG A 50 -11.77 11.43 -3.03
CA ARG A 50 -12.57 12.61 -3.33
C ARG A 50 -12.31 13.03 -4.78
N GLY A 51 -13.08 12.47 -5.71
CA GLY A 51 -13.00 12.85 -7.12
C GLY A 51 -11.84 12.26 -7.92
N LYS A 52 -10.94 11.48 -7.28
CA LYS A 52 -9.92 10.68 -7.97
C LYS A 52 -10.21 9.20 -7.81
N THR A 53 -9.93 8.42 -8.84
CA THR A 53 -10.08 6.97 -8.84
C THR A 53 -8.72 6.28 -8.62
N ALA A 54 -8.75 4.97 -8.32
CA ALA A 54 -7.52 4.17 -8.27
C ALA A 54 -6.77 4.18 -9.62
N ALA A 55 -7.51 4.23 -10.73
CA ALA A 55 -6.95 4.30 -12.09
C ALA A 55 -6.16 5.61 -12.31
N ASP A 56 -6.66 6.74 -11.79
CA ASP A 56 -5.97 8.04 -11.89
C ASP A 56 -4.64 8.02 -11.16
N TYR A 57 -4.61 7.51 -9.92
CA TYR A 57 -3.37 7.34 -9.16
C TYR A 57 -2.40 6.39 -9.85
N TRP A 58 -2.92 5.29 -10.43
CA TRP A 58 -2.07 4.34 -11.13
C TRP A 58 -1.50 4.90 -12.43
N ALA A 59 -2.28 5.64 -13.20
CA ALA A 59 -1.81 6.33 -14.40
C ALA A 59 -0.71 7.35 -14.07
N ALA A 60 -0.90 8.15 -13.03
CA ALA A 60 0.09 9.12 -12.55
C ALA A 60 1.38 8.42 -12.07
N ALA A 61 1.25 7.35 -11.28
CA ALA A 61 2.39 6.59 -10.79
C ALA A 61 3.21 5.97 -11.92
N ARG A 62 2.56 5.48 -12.97
CA ARG A 62 3.22 4.93 -14.17
C ARG A 62 3.92 6.01 -14.99
N ALA A 63 3.28 7.16 -15.21
CA ALA A 63 3.84 8.27 -15.96
C ALA A 63 5.11 8.83 -15.29
N GLY A 64 5.16 8.89 -13.98
CA GLY A 64 6.32 9.35 -13.20
C GLY A 64 7.35 8.27 -12.89
N SER A 65 7.21 7.05 -13.42
CA SER A 65 8.10 5.93 -13.09
C SER A 65 9.35 5.91 -13.97
N ARG A 66 10.50 5.68 -13.30
CA ARG A 66 11.78 5.35 -13.97
C ARG A 66 12.00 3.83 -14.10
N ARG A 67 11.07 3.01 -13.64
CA ARG A 67 11.17 1.53 -13.63
C ARG A 67 10.08 0.93 -14.52
N PRO A 68 10.40 0.61 -15.78
CA PRO A 68 9.42 0.03 -16.73
C PRO A 68 9.04 -1.42 -16.38
N ASP A 69 9.82 -2.08 -15.54
CA ASP A 69 9.66 -3.46 -15.08
C ASP A 69 8.74 -3.62 -13.86
N SER A 70 8.12 -2.55 -13.40
CA SER A 70 7.25 -2.54 -12.22
C SER A 70 5.80 -2.20 -12.59
N THR A 71 4.85 -2.83 -11.88
CA THR A 71 3.41 -2.55 -12.03
C THR A 71 3.02 -1.15 -11.57
N GLN A 72 3.79 -0.54 -10.69
CA GLN A 72 3.54 0.74 -10.01
C GLN A 72 2.27 0.77 -9.13
N GLN A 73 1.59 -0.36 -8.92
CA GLN A 73 0.37 -0.42 -8.11
C GLN A 73 0.61 -0.04 -6.65
N ARG A 74 1.73 -0.50 -6.06
CA ARG A 74 2.10 -0.12 -4.68
C ARG A 74 2.40 1.35 -4.54
N ARG A 75 3.01 1.97 -5.55
CA ARG A 75 3.24 3.40 -5.60
C ARG A 75 1.91 4.16 -5.70
N ALA A 76 1.01 3.74 -6.57
CA ALA A 76 -0.33 4.32 -6.67
C ALA A 76 -1.09 4.26 -5.34
N LEU A 77 -1.02 3.13 -4.64
CA LEU A 77 -1.60 2.99 -3.31
C LEU A 77 -0.96 3.96 -2.31
N ALA A 78 0.36 4.05 -2.29
CA ALA A 78 1.07 4.96 -1.38
C ALA A 78 0.70 6.42 -1.66
N GLU A 79 0.63 6.84 -2.91
CA GLU A 79 0.20 8.17 -3.31
C GLU A 79 -1.24 8.45 -2.86
N GLY A 80 -2.17 7.51 -3.05
CA GLY A 80 -3.55 7.65 -2.55
C GLY A 80 -3.65 7.70 -1.02
N MET A 81 -2.80 6.97 -0.32
CA MET A 81 -2.75 6.99 1.15
C MET A 81 -2.12 8.26 1.73
N THR A 82 -1.32 8.98 0.96
CA THR A 82 -0.63 10.21 1.40
C THR A 82 -1.24 11.48 0.84
N ASP A 83 -2.13 11.40 -0.15
CA ASP A 83 -2.83 12.55 -0.71
C ASP A 83 -3.82 13.12 0.33
N LEU A 84 -3.57 14.35 0.77
CA LEU A 84 -4.37 15.03 1.78
C LEU A 84 -5.69 15.60 1.22
N GLU A 85 -5.73 15.92 -0.07
CA GLU A 85 -6.87 16.59 -0.69
C GLU A 85 -7.89 15.59 -1.25
N HIS A 86 -7.41 14.59 -1.98
CA HIS A 86 -8.25 13.66 -2.74
C HIS A 86 -8.17 12.22 -2.25
N GLY A 87 -7.25 11.91 -1.34
CA GLY A 87 -7.00 10.56 -0.84
C GLY A 87 -7.26 10.41 0.65
N ALA A 88 -6.66 9.37 1.21
CA ALA A 88 -6.79 9.01 2.62
C ALA A 88 -5.80 9.74 3.54
N GLY A 89 -4.96 10.64 3.02
CA GLY A 89 -3.81 11.20 3.74
C GLY A 89 -4.16 11.84 5.08
N ALA A 90 -5.25 12.59 5.15
CA ALA A 90 -5.69 13.21 6.40
C ALA A 90 -6.06 12.16 7.47
N LEU A 91 -6.72 11.07 7.08
CA LEU A 91 -7.08 9.98 7.98
C LEU A 91 -5.84 9.20 8.43
N VAL A 92 -4.95 8.87 7.50
CA VAL A 92 -3.68 8.18 7.79
C VAL A 92 -2.84 8.98 8.78
N ALA A 93 -2.68 10.30 8.56
CA ALA A 93 -1.96 11.17 9.47
C ALA A 93 -2.57 11.15 10.88
N ARG A 94 -3.89 11.26 11.00
CA ARG A 94 -4.58 11.18 12.31
C ARG A 94 -4.34 9.85 13.01
N VAL A 95 -4.41 8.74 12.28
CA VAL A 95 -4.17 7.40 12.84
C VAL A 95 -2.73 7.27 13.34
N ILE A 96 -1.74 7.72 12.55
CA ILE A 96 -0.32 7.64 12.93
C ILE A 96 -0.05 8.48 14.18
N VAL A 97 -0.53 9.73 14.22
CA VAL A 97 -0.35 10.61 15.37
C VAL A 97 -1.00 10.01 16.61
N ASN A 98 -2.23 9.51 16.50
CA ASN A 98 -2.94 8.88 17.62
C ASN A 98 -2.20 7.66 18.16
N ARG A 99 -1.65 6.83 17.27
CA ARG A 99 -0.86 5.64 17.67
C ARG A 99 0.47 6.02 18.30
N ALA A 100 1.19 6.98 17.73
CA ALA A 100 2.43 7.49 18.33
C ALA A 100 2.18 8.05 19.74
N TRP A 101 1.12 8.85 19.89
CA TRP A 101 0.69 9.37 21.17
C TRP A 101 0.36 8.26 22.18
N GLN A 102 -0.41 7.26 21.76
CA GLN A 102 -0.76 6.11 22.59
C GLN A 102 0.47 5.33 23.07
N HIS A 103 1.47 5.16 22.21
CA HIS A 103 2.71 4.47 22.61
C HIS A 103 3.54 5.26 23.61
N HIS A 104 3.53 6.58 23.54
CA HIS A 104 4.30 7.41 24.46
C HIS A 104 3.57 7.68 25.78
N PHE A 105 2.25 7.87 25.75
CA PHE A 105 1.47 8.31 26.90
C PHE A 105 0.48 7.26 27.42
N GLY A 106 0.50 6.05 26.87
CA GLY A 106 -0.36 4.94 27.29
C GLY A 106 -1.80 4.99 26.78
N GLN A 107 -2.32 6.17 26.45
CA GLN A 107 -3.68 6.35 25.90
C GLN A 107 -3.62 7.22 24.66
N GLY A 108 -4.45 6.89 23.65
CA GLY A 108 -4.57 7.70 22.44
C GLY A 108 -5.31 9.01 22.67
N LEU A 109 -5.08 10.01 21.81
CA LEU A 109 -5.85 11.25 21.77
C LEU A 109 -7.34 10.96 21.54
N VAL A 110 -7.64 10.02 20.68
CA VAL A 110 -8.96 9.44 20.50
C VAL A 110 -9.01 8.13 21.27
N ARG A 111 -9.83 8.10 22.32
CA ARG A 111 -9.92 6.98 23.25
C ARG A 111 -10.72 5.77 22.78
N THR A 112 -11.16 5.74 21.53
CA THR A 112 -11.81 4.56 20.94
C THR A 112 -10.79 3.68 20.23
N PRO A 113 -9.91 3.00 20.96
CA PRO A 113 -9.11 1.95 20.35
C PRO A 113 -9.98 0.71 20.29
N ILE A 114 -9.71 -0.11 19.34
CA ILE A 114 -10.13 -1.50 19.32
C ILE A 114 -9.95 -2.05 20.73
N GLN A 115 -11.06 -2.23 21.47
CA GLN A 115 -11.01 -2.91 22.74
C GLN A 115 -10.50 -4.33 22.47
N ARG A 116 -9.31 -4.63 22.93
CA ARG A 116 -8.90 -6.00 23.09
C ARG A 116 -9.69 -6.55 24.27
N THR A 117 -10.73 -7.31 23.99
CA THR A 117 -11.28 -8.29 24.92
C THR A 117 -10.28 -9.42 25.11
#